data_10ec95587da751ee44b7470d51de9cd5
#
_entry.id   10ec95587da751ee44b7470d51de9cd5
#
_cell.length_a   1.000
_cell.length_b   1.000
_cell.length_c   1.000
_cell.angle_alpha   90.00
_cell.angle_beta   90.00
_cell.angle_gamma   90.00
#
_symmetry.space_group_name_H-M   'P 1'
#
loop_
_entity.id
_entity.type
_entity.pdbx_description
1 polymer ?
#
loop_
_entity_poly.entity_id
_entity_poly.type
_entity_poly.pdbx_seq_one_letter_code
_entity_poly.pdbx_strand_id
1 'polypeptide(L)'
;SKHYPEIFEKTIVKKGASIGANSTIVAGVTIGKYAFVGAGSVVTKNIPANTLWYGNPAKLIKYISDDGKMFGTLVELQNYQKNNKD
;
A
#
# COMPACT_ATOMS: atom_id res chain seq x y z
N SER A 1 -10.07 17.66 19.98
CA SER A 1 -9.19 17.37 18.90
C SER A 1 -7.78 17.15 19.39
N LYS A 2 -6.96 16.74 18.47
CA LYS A 2 -5.63 16.30 18.79
C LYS A 2 -4.60 17.33 18.47
N HIS A 3 -3.57 17.34 19.27
CA HIS A 3 -2.40 18.14 18.98
C HIS A 3 -1.31 17.24 18.46
N TYR A 4 -0.73 17.61 17.36
CA TYR A 4 0.39 16.87 16.80
C TYR A 4 1.64 17.73 16.84
N PRO A 5 2.80 17.12 17.08
CA PRO A 5 4.03 17.88 17.07
C PRO A 5 4.27 18.52 15.72
N GLU A 6 4.82 19.72 15.70
CA GLU A 6 5.14 20.38 14.44
C GLU A 6 6.22 19.66 13.67
N ILE A 7 7.05 18.90 14.36
CA ILE A 7 8.10 18.14 13.67
C ILE A 7 7.61 16.82 13.13
N PHE A 8 6.34 16.59 13.19
CA PHE A 8 5.70 15.39 12.76
C PHE A 8 5.86 15.21 11.24
N GLU A 9 6.34 14.06 10.82
CA GLU A 9 6.56 13.80 9.40
C GLU A 9 5.25 13.48 8.71
N LYS A 10 5.19 13.85 7.44
CA LYS A 10 4.00 13.60 6.65
C LYS A 10 3.93 12.18 6.15
N THR A 11 2.73 11.65 6.11
CA THR A 11 2.44 10.41 5.43
C THR A 11 2.04 10.75 4.00
N ILE A 12 2.61 10.04 3.04
CA ILE A 12 2.33 10.28 1.63
C ILE A 12 1.58 9.09 1.07
N VAL A 13 0.42 9.35 0.47
CA VAL A 13 -0.38 8.31 -0.18
C VAL A 13 -0.44 8.64 -1.65
N LYS A 14 0.15 7.80 -2.47
CA LYS A 14 0.27 8.08 -3.89
C LYS A 14 -0.98 7.66 -4.65
N LYS A 15 -1.00 8.01 -5.94
CA LYS A 15 -2.17 7.82 -6.79
C LYS A 15 -2.65 6.36 -6.78
N GLY A 16 -3.95 6.20 -6.67
CA GLY A 16 -4.57 4.89 -6.79
C GLY A 16 -4.41 3.97 -5.59
N ALA A 17 -3.71 4.42 -4.56
CA ALA A 17 -3.56 3.59 -3.36
C ALA A 17 -4.88 3.56 -2.59
N SER A 18 -5.15 2.41 -1.95
CA SER A 18 -6.36 2.23 -1.14
C SER A 18 -5.95 1.79 0.26
N ILE A 19 -6.58 2.39 1.25
CA ILE A 19 -6.28 2.07 2.64
C ILE A 19 -7.58 1.67 3.32
N GLY A 20 -7.61 0.44 3.84
CA GLY A 20 -8.80 -0.09 4.49
C GLY A 20 -9.11 0.64 5.78
N ALA A 21 -10.38 0.52 6.20
CA ALA A 21 -10.86 1.21 7.39
C ALA A 21 -10.09 0.77 8.64
N ASN A 22 -9.94 1.68 9.58
CA ASN A 22 -9.32 1.42 10.87
C ASN A 22 -7.85 0.98 10.77
N SER A 23 -7.19 1.32 9.66
CA SER A 23 -5.76 1.11 9.54
C SER A 23 -5.00 2.22 10.24
N THR A 24 -3.82 1.87 10.75
CA THR A 24 -2.93 2.83 11.39
C THR A 24 -1.69 2.96 10.53
N ILE A 25 -1.36 4.17 10.12
CA ILE A 25 -0.19 4.44 9.29
C ILE A 25 0.78 5.28 10.11
N VAL A 26 1.96 4.74 10.33
CA VAL A 26 2.98 5.47 11.08
C VAL A 26 3.42 6.68 10.28
N ALA A 27 3.66 7.80 10.97
CA ALA A 27 4.07 9.04 10.32
C ALA A 27 5.36 8.84 9.51
N GLY A 28 5.44 9.52 8.39
CA GLY A 28 6.62 9.46 7.53
C GLY A 28 6.63 8.32 6.54
N VAL A 29 5.62 7.46 6.58
CA VAL A 29 5.53 6.32 5.67
C VAL A 29 4.94 6.76 4.33
N THR A 30 5.45 6.19 3.24
CA THR A 30 4.92 6.42 1.90
C THR A 30 4.19 5.17 1.43
N ILE A 31 2.94 5.36 0.98
CA ILE A 31 2.16 4.29 0.38
C ILE A 31 2.24 4.45 -1.13
N GLY A 32 2.80 3.46 -1.80
CA GLY A 32 3.08 3.55 -3.24
C GLY A 32 1.83 3.52 -4.10
N LYS A 33 2.02 3.84 -5.38
CA LYS A 33 0.91 3.88 -6.34
C LYS A 33 0.20 2.53 -6.42
N TYR A 34 -1.11 2.58 -6.38
CA TYR A 34 -1.96 1.40 -6.54
C TYR A 34 -1.71 0.32 -5.49
N ALA A 35 -1.07 0.67 -4.39
CA ALA A 35 -0.91 -0.24 -3.27
C ALA A 35 -2.24 -0.38 -2.53
N PHE A 36 -2.41 -1.48 -1.83
CA PHE A 36 -3.63 -1.75 -1.08
C PHE A 36 -3.26 -2.16 0.33
N VAL A 37 -3.81 -1.47 1.31
CA VAL A 37 -3.62 -1.82 2.72
C VAL A 37 -4.94 -2.35 3.25
N GLY A 38 -4.93 -3.59 3.74
CA GLY A 38 -6.14 -4.22 4.26
C GLY A 38 -6.63 -3.55 5.53
N ALA A 39 -7.93 -3.69 5.79
CA ALA A 39 -8.54 -3.05 6.95
C ALA A 39 -7.90 -3.50 8.25
N GLY A 40 -7.78 -2.58 9.19
CA GLY A 40 -7.26 -2.88 10.52
C GLY A 40 -5.75 -3.13 10.57
N SER A 41 -5.04 -2.83 9.50
CA SER A 41 -3.59 -3.06 9.45
C SER A 41 -2.82 -1.96 10.16
N VAL A 42 -1.60 -2.28 10.57
CA VAL A 42 -0.68 -1.31 11.17
C VAL A 42 0.55 -1.23 10.27
N VAL A 43 0.67 -0.12 9.55
CA VAL A 43 1.74 0.06 8.57
C VAL A 43 2.91 0.80 9.21
N THR A 44 4.04 0.13 9.32
CA THR A 44 5.22 0.69 9.97
C THR A 44 6.37 0.94 8.99
N LYS A 45 6.21 0.56 7.73
CA LYS A 45 7.24 0.71 6.71
C LYS A 45 6.61 1.22 5.43
N ASN A 46 7.43 1.77 4.55
CA ASN A 46 6.95 2.18 3.23
C ASN A 46 6.37 0.99 2.49
N ILE A 47 5.28 1.24 1.80
CA ILE A 47 4.58 0.22 1.02
C ILE A 47 4.92 0.45 -0.45
N PRO A 48 5.57 -0.52 -1.11
CA PRO A 48 5.88 -0.37 -2.54
C PRO A 48 4.63 -0.31 -3.39
N ALA A 49 4.78 0.28 -4.57
CA ALA A 49 3.69 0.32 -5.53
C ALA A 49 3.23 -1.09 -5.89
N ASN A 50 1.95 -1.22 -6.16
CA ASN A 50 1.37 -2.46 -6.70
C ASN A 50 1.57 -3.66 -5.77
N THR A 51 1.42 -3.42 -4.46
CA THR A 51 1.49 -4.49 -3.46
C THR A 51 0.30 -4.39 -2.51
N LEU A 52 -0.07 -5.53 -1.95
CA LEU A 52 -1.16 -5.62 -0.97
C LEU A 52 -0.56 -6.05 0.35
N TRP A 53 -0.84 -5.27 1.39
CA TRP A 53 -0.30 -5.53 2.72
C TRP A 53 -1.43 -5.63 3.74
N TYR A 54 -1.21 -6.44 4.76
CA TYR A 54 -2.23 -6.68 5.77
C TYR A 54 -1.59 -7.15 7.07
N GLY A 55 -2.21 -6.80 8.18
CA GLY A 55 -1.85 -7.31 9.49
C GLY A 55 -1.23 -6.28 10.41
N ASN A 56 -0.81 -6.74 11.57
CA ASN A 56 -0.19 -5.91 12.59
C ASN A 56 1.05 -6.63 13.14
N PRO A 57 2.27 -6.22 12.76
CA PRO A 57 2.53 -5.21 11.73
C PRO A 57 2.18 -5.72 10.35
N ALA A 58 1.87 -4.81 9.44
CA ALA A 58 1.47 -5.20 8.09
C ALA A 58 2.60 -5.91 7.37
N LYS A 59 2.23 -6.95 6.63
CA LYS A 59 3.16 -7.76 5.84
C LYS A 59 2.68 -7.85 4.41
N LEU A 60 3.62 -8.03 3.49
CA LEU A 60 3.29 -8.22 2.09
C LEU A 60 2.50 -9.52 1.91
N ILE A 61 1.34 -9.41 1.29
CA ILE A 61 0.47 -10.56 1.07
C ILE A 61 0.46 -10.95 -0.40
N LYS A 62 0.27 -9.99 -1.29
CA LYS A 62 0.17 -10.24 -2.72
C LYS A 62 0.62 -9.03 -3.50
N TYR A 63 0.73 -9.21 -4.80
CA TYR A 63 0.96 -8.11 -5.73
C TYR A 63 -0.36 -7.79 -6.41
N ILE A 64 -0.54 -6.53 -6.79
CA ILE A 64 -1.81 -6.07 -7.32
C ILE A 64 -1.56 -5.16 -8.52
N SER A 65 -2.31 -5.38 -9.60
CA SER A 65 -2.17 -4.55 -10.79
C SER A 65 -2.93 -3.24 -10.62
N ASP A 66 -2.71 -2.31 -11.55
CA ASP A 66 -3.37 -1.01 -11.52
C ASP A 66 -4.88 -1.15 -11.60
N ASP A 67 -5.36 -2.19 -12.27
CA ASP A 67 -6.80 -2.42 -12.40
C ASP A 67 -7.36 -3.36 -11.32
N GLY A 68 -6.57 -3.66 -10.29
CA GLY A 68 -7.07 -4.37 -9.12
C GLY A 68 -6.94 -5.87 -9.13
N LYS A 69 -6.25 -6.45 -10.11
CA LYS A 69 -6.06 -7.90 -10.14
C LYS A 69 -4.91 -8.31 -9.23
N MET A 70 -5.07 -9.41 -8.54
CA MET A 70 -4.10 -9.89 -7.56
C MET A 70 -3.29 -11.05 -8.09
N PHE A 71 -2.01 -11.06 -7.70
CA PHE A 71 -1.07 -12.09 -8.13
C PHE A 71 -0.21 -12.51 -6.95
N GLY A 72 0.16 -13.80 -6.93
CA GLY A 72 0.97 -14.33 -5.86
C GLY A 72 2.44 -13.98 -5.97
N THR A 73 2.93 -13.67 -7.16
CA THR A 73 4.33 -13.35 -7.36
C THR A 73 4.49 -12.11 -8.22
N LEU A 74 5.64 -11.46 -8.06
CA LEU A 74 5.96 -10.29 -8.86
C LEU A 74 6.05 -10.63 -10.36
N VAL A 75 6.57 -11.82 -10.66
CA VAL A 75 6.68 -12.25 -12.05
C VAL A 75 5.31 -12.32 -12.71
N GLU A 76 4.33 -12.86 -11.99
CA GLU A 76 2.97 -12.93 -12.52
C GLU A 76 2.40 -11.55 -12.80
N LEU A 77 2.63 -10.62 -11.87
CA LEU A 77 2.17 -9.25 -12.08
C LEU A 77 2.86 -8.63 -13.29
N GLN A 78 4.17 -8.80 -13.40
CA GLN A 78 4.92 -8.24 -14.52
C GLN A 78 4.45 -8.80 -15.86
N ASN A 79 4.16 -10.09 -15.89
CA ASN A 79 3.64 -10.71 -17.12
C ASN A 79 2.27 -10.15 -17.47
N TYR A 80 1.42 -9.94 -16.48
CA TYR A 80 0.11 -9.35 -16.73
C TYR A 80 0.24 -7.93 -17.27
N GLN A 81 1.11 -7.13 -16.65
CA GLN A 81 1.32 -5.75 -17.08
C GLN A 81 1.87 -5.71 -18.51
N LYS A 82 2.77 -6.62 -18.84
CA LYS A 82 3.36 -6.69 -20.17
C LYS A 82 2.32 -7.02 -21.22
N ASN A 83 1.43 -7.96 -20.92
CA ASN A 83 0.43 -8.41 -21.88
C ASN A 83 -0.75 -7.47 -22.01
N ASN A 84 -0.96 -6.59 -21.05
CA ASN A 84 -2.09 -5.67 -21.04
C ASN A 84 -1.65 -4.22 -21.19
N LYS A 85 -0.49 -4.03 -21.70
CA LYS A 85 0.06 -2.72 -21.96
C LYS A 85 -0.50 -2.17 -23.26
N ASP A 86 -0.87 -0.93 -23.26
CA ASP A 86 -1.37 -0.26 -24.47
C ASP A 86 -0.28 0.31 -25.30
#